data_76e075675112ac1ca8da6c6a48c92170
#
_entry.id   76e075675112ac1ca8da6c6a48c92170
#
_cell.length_a   1.000
_cell.length_b   1.000
_cell.length_c   1.000
_cell.angle_alpha   90.00
_cell.angle_beta   90.00
_cell.angle_gamma   90.00
#
_symmetry.space_group_name_H-M   'P 1'
#
loop_
_entity.id
_entity.type
_entity.pdbx_description
1 polymer ?
#
loop_
_entity_poly.entity_id
_entity_poly.type
_entity_poly.pdbx_seq_one_letter_code
_entity_poly.pdbx_strand_id
1 'polypeptide(L)'
;MFFAEELCEYNSNMEKQFFNEIIEILEEENPDAQLADGFNEALIGVSRNHFHHENTVAVYDAEQIIDILVVRDGMTLSGAHEFFEFNVQGSYVGKNTPLFIWTS
;
A
#
# COMPACT_ATOMS: atom_id res chain seq x y z
N MET A 1 -18.01 14.90 -22.66
CA MET A 1 -17.00 15.50 -21.76
C MET A 1 -17.34 15.13 -20.32
N PHE A 2 -16.35 14.67 -19.60
CA PHE A 2 -16.54 14.31 -18.21
C PHE A 2 -16.35 15.52 -17.32
N PHE A 3 -17.19 15.64 -16.32
CA PHE A 3 -16.95 16.62 -15.27
C PHE A 3 -15.93 16.05 -14.29
N ALA A 4 -15.13 16.91 -13.70
CA ALA A 4 -14.09 16.51 -12.76
C ALA A 4 -14.67 15.69 -11.59
N GLU A 5 -15.86 16.05 -11.14
CA GLU A 5 -16.53 15.37 -10.05
C GLU A 5 -16.89 13.93 -10.40
N GLU A 6 -17.42 13.71 -11.60
CA GLU A 6 -17.76 12.37 -12.06
C GLU A 6 -16.53 11.49 -12.21
N LEU A 7 -15.44 12.07 -12.72
CA LEU A 7 -14.19 11.35 -12.86
C LEU A 7 -13.61 10.96 -11.50
N CYS A 8 -13.69 11.84 -10.52
CA CYS A 8 -13.23 11.55 -9.18
C CYS A 8 -14.04 10.43 -8.53
N GLU A 9 -15.36 10.43 -8.68
CA GLU A 9 -16.21 9.36 -8.15
C GLU A 9 -15.87 8.02 -8.80
N TYR A 10 -15.70 8.00 -10.10
CA TYR A 10 -15.37 6.80 -10.85
C TYR A 10 -14.04 6.23 -10.35
N ASN A 11 -13.02 7.06 -10.26
CA ASN A 11 -11.70 6.62 -9.79
C ASN A 11 -11.75 6.13 -8.35
N SER A 12 -12.49 6.82 -7.49
CA SER A 12 -12.63 6.42 -6.10
C SER A 12 -13.30 5.04 -5.97
N ASN A 13 -14.32 4.77 -6.78
CA ASN A 13 -14.99 3.48 -6.78
C ASN A 13 -14.07 2.37 -7.29
N MET A 14 -13.28 2.65 -8.32
CA MET A 14 -12.31 1.70 -8.84
C MET A 14 -11.22 1.38 -7.82
N GLU A 15 -10.73 2.39 -7.12
CA GLU A 15 -9.72 2.22 -6.08
C GLU A 15 -10.25 1.35 -4.95
N LYS A 16 -11.48 1.58 -4.51
CA LYS A 16 -12.11 0.78 -3.46
C LYS A 16 -12.29 -0.67 -3.89
N GLN A 17 -12.73 -0.88 -5.12
CA GLN A 17 -12.92 -2.23 -5.65
C GLN A 17 -11.59 -2.96 -5.73
N PHE A 18 -10.56 -2.29 -6.22
CA PHE A 18 -9.23 -2.86 -6.33
C PHE A 18 -8.66 -3.20 -4.95
N PHE A 19 -8.83 -2.30 -3.98
CA PHE A 19 -8.42 -2.57 -2.61
C PHE A 19 -9.12 -3.80 -2.05
N ASN A 20 -10.44 -3.89 -2.24
CA ASN A 20 -11.21 -5.02 -1.74
C ASN A 20 -10.78 -6.35 -2.38
N GLU A 21 -10.45 -6.34 -3.66
CA GLU A 21 -9.95 -7.52 -4.35
C GLU A 21 -8.62 -7.99 -3.76
N ILE A 22 -7.71 -7.06 -3.48
CA ILE A 22 -6.44 -7.40 -2.85
C ILE A 22 -6.65 -7.99 -1.46
N ILE A 23 -7.53 -7.38 -0.68
CA ILE A 23 -7.83 -7.88 0.67
C ILE A 23 -8.42 -9.29 0.62
N GLU A 24 -9.32 -9.56 -0.32
CA GLU A 24 -9.89 -10.89 -0.49
C GLU A 24 -8.81 -11.93 -0.80
N ILE A 25 -7.87 -11.58 -1.69
CA ILE A 25 -6.76 -12.47 -2.01
C ILE A 25 -5.92 -12.77 -0.78
N LEU A 26 -5.61 -11.73 -0.01
CA LEU A 26 -4.81 -11.89 1.20
C LEU A 26 -5.53 -12.74 2.24
N GLU A 27 -6.82 -12.51 2.46
CA GLU A 27 -7.60 -13.30 3.41
C GLU A 27 -7.64 -14.78 3.02
N GLU A 28 -7.69 -15.07 1.74
CA GLU A 28 -7.74 -16.42 1.24
C GLU A 28 -6.38 -17.11 1.26
N GLU A 29 -5.32 -16.41 0.86
CA GLU A 29 -3.99 -16.99 0.68
C GLU A 29 -3.11 -16.87 1.93
N ASN A 30 -3.24 -15.78 2.70
CA ASN A 30 -2.46 -15.56 3.90
C ASN A 30 -3.19 -14.60 4.84
N PRO A 31 -4.11 -15.11 5.68
CA PRO A 31 -4.85 -14.23 6.59
C PRO A 31 -3.97 -13.54 7.63
N ASP A 32 -2.74 -14.00 7.83
CA ASP A 32 -1.79 -13.38 8.76
C ASP A 32 -0.98 -12.24 8.12
N ALA A 33 -1.19 -11.94 6.84
CA ALA A 33 -0.47 -10.86 6.18
C ALA A 33 -0.72 -9.53 6.89
N GLN A 34 0.37 -8.80 7.14
CA GLN A 34 0.30 -7.50 7.80
C GLN A 34 -0.04 -6.40 6.80
N LEU A 35 -0.84 -5.44 7.24
CA LEU A 35 -1.23 -4.30 6.43
C LEU A 35 -0.67 -3.02 7.06
N ALA A 36 -0.32 -2.06 6.21
CA ALA A 36 0.15 -0.76 6.66
C ALA A 36 -1.06 0.16 6.87
N ASP A 37 -1.48 0.31 8.11
CA ASP A 37 -2.65 1.11 8.46
C ASP A 37 -2.44 2.58 8.08
N GLY A 38 -3.45 3.17 7.47
CA GLY A 38 -3.41 4.57 7.06
C GLY A 38 -2.88 4.78 5.64
N PHE A 39 -2.48 3.73 4.93
CA PHE A 39 -1.90 3.84 3.59
C PHE A 39 -2.61 2.98 2.56
N ASN A 40 -3.92 2.84 2.70
CA ASN A 40 -4.71 2.00 1.81
C ASN A 40 -4.59 2.41 0.35
N GLU A 41 -4.47 3.70 0.07
CA GLU A 41 -4.33 4.21 -1.29
C GLU A 41 -3.03 3.78 -1.95
N ALA A 42 -2.04 3.40 -1.15
CA ALA A 42 -0.75 2.94 -1.65
C ALA A 42 -0.69 1.42 -1.85
N LEU A 43 -1.72 0.69 -1.48
CA LEU A 43 -1.78 -0.76 -1.66
C LEU A 43 -2.01 -1.07 -3.14
N ILE A 44 -1.04 -1.74 -3.78
CA ILE A 44 -1.06 -1.93 -5.23
C ILE A 44 -1.11 -3.39 -5.67
N GLY A 45 -0.99 -4.33 -4.76
CA GLY A 45 -1.06 -5.73 -5.16
C GLY A 45 -0.60 -6.67 -4.07
N VAL A 46 -0.30 -7.89 -4.50
CA VAL A 46 0.23 -8.93 -3.62
C VAL A 46 1.49 -9.50 -4.22
N SER A 47 2.36 -10.02 -3.38
CA SER A 47 3.56 -10.73 -3.79
C SER A 47 3.44 -12.19 -3.37
N ARG A 48 3.64 -13.08 -4.32
CA ARG A 48 3.69 -14.52 -4.09
C ARG A 48 5.09 -15.02 -4.40
N ASN A 49 5.68 -15.74 -3.46
CA ASN A 49 7.02 -16.27 -3.67
C ASN A 49 6.93 -17.75 -4.08
N HIS A 50 7.09 -18.01 -5.36
CA HIS A 50 6.96 -19.36 -5.91
C HIS A 50 8.18 -20.25 -5.63
N PHE A 51 9.34 -19.63 -5.38
CA PHE A 51 10.57 -20.39 -5.19
C PHE A 51 10.68 -20.99 -3.79
N HIS A 52 10.22 -20.24 -2.79
CA HIS A 52 10.40 -20.63 -1.39
C HIS A 52 9.10 -20.99 -0.70
N HIS A 53 8.00 -20.95 -1.42
CA HIS A 53 6.66 -21.21 -0.87
C HIS A 53 6.35 -20.33 0.34
N GLU A 54 6.89 -19.15 0.33
CA GLU A 54 6.60 -18.17 1.38
C GLU A 54 5.19 -17.63 1.23
N ASN A 55 4.70 -17.05 2.32
CA ASN A 55 3.35 -16.53 2.36
C ASN A 55 3.17 -15.37 1.39
N THR A 56 1.96 -15.26 0.85
CA THR A 56 1.55 -14.10 0.08
C THR A 56 1.51 -12.88 1.01
N VAL A 57 2.06 -11.76 0.56
CA VAL A 57 2.08 -10.52 1.36
C VAL A 57 1.58 -9.35 0.54
N ALA A 58 1.14 -8.30 1.24
CA ALA A 58 0.69 -7.06 0.62
C ALA A 58 1.87 -6.31 0.01
N VAL A 59 1.63 -5.63 -1.10
CA VAL A 59 2.63 -4.78 -1.76
C VAL A 59 2.13 -3.35 -1.81
N TYR A 60 2.93 -2.43 -1.31
CA TYR A 60 2.64 -1.00 -1.28
C TYR A 60 3.61 -0.24 -2.16
N ASP A 61 3.11 0.83 -2.77
CA ASP A 61 3.94 1.79 -3.51
C ASP A 61 4.55 2.78 -2.50
N ALA A 62 5.86 2.68 -2.30
CA ALA A 62 6.56 3.52 -1.34
C ALA A 62 6.45 5.00 -1.69
N GLU A 63 6.46 5.36 -2.96
CA GLU A 63 6.33 6.75 -3.36
C GLU A 63 4.97 7.32 -3.02
N GLN A 64 3.90 6.54 -3.18
CA GLN A 64 2.58 6.98 -2.78
C GLN A 64 2.49 7.17 -1.27
N ILE A 65 3.17 6.34 -0.49
CA ILE A 65 3.23 6.56 0.95
C ILE A 65 3.92 7.88 1.27
N ILE A 66 5.03 8.18 0.61
CA ILE A 66 5.70 9.46 0.79
C ILE A 66 4.77 10.63 0.45
N ASP A 67 4.06 10.53 -0.67
CA ASP A 67 3.10 11.57 -1.08
C ASP A 67 2.00 11.76 -0.03
N ILE A 68 1.48 10.67 0.52
CA ILE A 68 0.46 10.74 1.57
C ILE A 68 1.01 11.48 2.80
N LEU A 69 2.22 11.16 3.21
CA LEU A 69 2.84 11.79 4.37
C LEU A 69 3.06 13.30 4.14
N VAL A 70 3.45 13.69 2.94
CA VAL A 70 3.64 15.10 2.61
C VAL A 70 2.30 15.85 2.56
N VAL A 71 1.33 15.31 1.83
CA VAL A 71 0.07 16.01 1.58
C VAL A 71 -0.88 15.91 2.77
N ARG A 72 -1.11 14.72 3.27
CA ARG A 72 -2.07 14.51 4.37
C ARG A 72 -1.53 15.00 5.71
N ASP A 73 -0.28 14.66 6.00
CA ASP A 73 0.30 14.89 7.32
C ASP A 73 1.20 16.14 7.39
N GLY A 74 1.37 16.82 6.27
CA GLY A 74 2.10 18.10 6.23
C GLY A 74 3.61 17.96 6.42
N MET A 75 4.17 16.81 6.17
CA MET A 75 5.61 16.60 6.32
C MET A 75 6.39 17.21 5.15
N THR A 76 7.64 17.60 5.42
CA THR A 76 8.57 17.92 4.33
C THR A 76 8.93 16.63 3.62
N LEU A 77 9.42 16.73 2.39
CA LEU A 77 9.83 15.55 1.63
C LEU A 77 10.89 14.75 2.39
N SER A 78 11.90 15.43 2.91
CA SER A 78 12.96 14.80 3.69
C SER A 78 12.41 14.12 4.95
N GLY A 79 11.51 14.81 5.66
CA GLY A 79 10.87 14.26 6.86
C GLY A 79 10.00 13.05 6.55
N ALA A 80 9.31 13.07 5.41
CA ALA A 80 8.47 11.95 4.99
C ALA A 80 9.31 10.71 4.69
N HIS A 81 10.44 10.87 4.00
CA HIS A 81 11.36 9.76 3.75
C HIS A 81 11.90 9.16 5.03
N GLU A 82 12.31 9.99 5.97
CA GLU A 82 12.83 9.54 7.25
C GLU A 82 11.75 8.82 8.06
N PHE A 83 10.55 9.38 8.10
CA PHE A 83 9.41 8.76 8.77
C PHE A 83 9.09 7.40 8.17
N PHE A 84 9.10 7.31 6.84
CA PHE A 84 8.83 6.05 6.14
C PHE A 84 9.84 4.98 6.53
N GLU A 85 11.12 5.30 6.51
CA GLU A 85 12.16 4.32 6.84
C GLU A 85 12.04 3.79 8.26
N PHE A 86 11.81 4.67 9.22
CA PHE A 86 11.86 4.29 10.63
C PHE A 86 10.50 3.87 11.20
N ASN A 87 9.42 4.50 10.76
CA ASN A 87 8.12 4.29 11.37
C ASN A 87 7.13 3.50 10.53
N VAL A 88 7.39 3.36 9.24
CA VAL A 88 6.55 2.54 8.36
C VAL A 88 7.28 1.26 8.01
N GLN A 89 8.31 1.36 7.20
CA GLN A 89 9.06 0.18 6.76
C GLN A 89 9.71 -0.54 7.94
N GLY A 90 10.27 0.20 8.87
CA GLY A 90 10.96 -0.36 10.03
C GLY A 90 10.04 -0.95 11.10
N SER A 91 8.73 -0.69 11.01
CA SER A 91 7.77 -1.20 12.00
C SER A 91 7.40 -2.66 11.80
N TYR A 92 7.64 -3.20 10.63
CA TYR A 92 7.19 -4.54 10.27
C TYR A 92 8.36 -5.50 10.21
N VAL A 93 8.18 -6.69 10.77
CA VAL A 93 9.19 -7.74 10.78
C VAL A 93 8.54 -9.09 10.52
N GLY A 94 9.33 -10.02 9.99
CA GLY A 94 8.90 -11.39 9.80
C GLY A 94 8.40 -11.68 8.38
N LYS A 95 7.90 -12.90 8.21
CA LYS A 95 7.53 -13.40 6.88
C LYS A 95 6.20 -12.87 6.34
N ASN A 96 5.39 -12.26 7.21
CA ASN A 96 4.10 -11.68 6.82
C ASN A 96 4.18 -10.18 6.57
N THR A 97 5.39 -9.64 6.56
CA THR A 97 5.66 -8.20 6.41
C THR A 97 5.27 -7.73 5.02
N PRO A 98 4.66 -6.54 4.90
CA PRO A 98 4.40 -5.97 3.58
C PRO A 98 5.68 -5.67 2.84
N LEU A 99 5.63 -5.71 1.51
CA LEU A 99 6.69 -5.23 0.66
C LEU A 99 6.42 -3.77 0.27
N PHE A 100 7.46 -2.96 0.28
CA PHE A 100 7.37 -1.57 -0.15
C PHE A 100 8.28 -1.42 -1.37
N ILE A 101 7.69 -1.06 -2.51
CA ILE A 101 8.44 -0.93 -3.76
C ILE A 101 8.47 0.51 -4.22
N TRP A 102 9.55 0.88 -4.88
CA TRP A 102 9.71 2.20 -5.46
C TRP A 102 9.41 2.11 -6.95
N THR A 103 8.45 2.90 -7.41
CA THR A 103 7.99 2.85 -8.79
C THR A 103 8.68 3.87 -9.69
N SER A 104 9.52 4.71 -9.13
CA SER A 104 10.33 5.63 -9.93
C SER A 104 11.63 6.02 -9.24
#